data_04a10a1814717f0da78ee5aeeea075ca
#
_entry.id   04a10a1814717f0da78ee5aeeea075ca
#
_cell.length_a   1.000
_cell.length_b   1.000
_cell.length_c   1.000
_cell.angle_alpha   90.00
_cell.angle_beta   90.00
_cell.angle_gamma   90.00
#
_symmetry.space_group_name_H-M   'P 1'
#
loop_
_entity.id
_entity.type
_entity.pdbx_description
1 polymer ?
#
loop_
_entity_poly.entity_id
_entity_poly.type
_entity_poly.pdbx_seq_one_letter_code
_entity_poly.pdbx_strand_id
1 'polypeptide(L)'
;MSKKLYIPVGSGYLYYMSFTGTVPADSVIETDDNRLGHIEGGAEISYKPTTKTFKDDFGIVSREKLTAEEAALKASLVAWSSVDMAVFADTARMTESNGSDGRKHRTIKIGGLKNDPVKPYLFRFVHLDPQYGDIRITIVGRSAAEIKLAYKPEDSSNMDLEVTAQSQDEDGTLILFDEALPADSSSSGSGSGGSGEVGG
;
A
#
# COMPACT_ATOMS: atom_id res chain seq x y z
N MET A 1 -17.02 -16.96 -13.74
CA MET A 1 -15.78 -16.19 -13.82
C MET A 1 -14.67 -17.08 -14.34
N SER A 2 -13.98 -16.69 -15.40
CA SER A 2 -12.85 -17.46 -15.94
C SER A 2 -11.61 -17.16 -15.08
N LYS A 3 -10.98 -18.21 -14.53
CA LYS A 3 -9.72 -18.06 -13.78
C LYS A 3 -8.56 -18.00 -14.78
N LYS A 4 -7.96 -16.83 -14.94
CA LYS A 4 -6.76 -16.65 -15.74
C LYS A 4 -5.54 -16.76 -14.80
N LEU A 5 -4.62 -17.67 -15.10
CA LEU A 5 -3.39 -17.85 -14.35
C LEU A 5 -2.27 -17.08 -15.05
N TYR A 6 -1.54 -16.27 -14.28
CA TYR A 6 -0.36 -15.55 -14.75
C TYR A 6 0.67 -15.44 -13.62
N ILE A 7 1.89 -15.11 -13.97
CA ILE A 7 2.97 -14.88 -13.00
C ILE A 7 3.22 -13.38 -12.98
N PRO A 8 2.85 -12.67 -11.88
CA PRO A 8 3.19 -11.26 -11.74
C PRO A 8 4.71 -11.12 -11.58
N VAL A 9 5.33 -10.35 -12.47
CA VAL A 9 6.78 -10.12 -12.48
C VAL A 9 7.04 -8.61 -12.52
N GLY A 10 7.89 -8.14 -11.63
CA GLY A 10 8.32 -6.74 -11.59
C GLY A 10 8.11 -6.09 -10.23
N SER A 11 8.49 -4.84 -10.18
CA SER A 11 8.30 -3.98 -9.02
C SER A 11 7.02 -3.14 -9.19
N GLY A 12 6.86 -2.10 -8.38
CA GLY A 12 5.71 -1.21 -8.43
C GLY A 12 6.02 0.14 -7.80
N TYR A 13 4.97 0.91 -7.64
CA TYR A 13 5.01 2.20 -6.98
C TYR A 13 4.37 2.10 -5.61
N LEU A 14 4.91 2.83 -4.66
CA LEU A 14 4.34 2.95 -3.32
C LEU A 14 3.85 4.37 -3.11
N TYR A 15 2.62 4.50 -2.66
CA TYR A 15 1.97 5.76 -2.34
C TYR A 15 1.55 5.76 -0.88
N TYR A 16 1.50 6.95 -0.28
CA TYR A 16 0.98 7.11 1.06
C TYR A 16 0.19 8.41 1.19
N MET A 17 -0.74 8.42 2.12
CA MET A 17 -1.45 9.63 2.52
C MET A 17 -2.07 9.46 3.91
N SER A 18 -2.49 10.55 4.54
CA SER A 18 -3.23 10.48 5.79
C SER A 18 -4.57 9.77 5.58
N PHE A 19 -4.90 8.82 6.43
CA PHE A 19 -6.18 8.11 6.38
C PHE A 19 -7.24 8.88 7.16
N THR A 20 -8.42 9.07 6.55
CA THR A 20 -9.54 9.86 7.11
C THR A 20 -10.81 9.04 7.33
N GLY A 21 -10.68 7.71 7.38
CA GLY A 21 -11.79 6.80 7.64
C GLY A 21 -12.37 6.08 6.42
N THR A 22 -12.04 6.53 5.21
CA THR A 22 -12.44 5.87 3.97
C THR A 22 -11.27 5.85 2.98
N VAL A 23 -11.20 4.79 2.15
CA VAL A 23 -10.20 4.71 1.09
C VAL A 23 -10.66 5.60 -0.08
N PRO A 24 -9.88 6.62 -0.46
CA PRO A 24 -10.24 7.51 -1.57
C PRO A 24 -10.13 6.80 -2.93
N ALA A 25 -10.61 7.48 -3.98
CA ALA A 25 -10.44 7.04 -5.35
C ALA A 25 -8.95 6.99 -5.76
N ASP A 26 -8.61 6.11 -6.71
CA ASP A 26 -7.23 5.89 -7.16
C ASP A 26 -6.55 7.18 -7.63
N SER A 27 -7.26 8.04 -8.36
CA SER A 27 -6.75 9.33 -8.83
C SER A 27 -6.37 10.31 -7.72
N VAL A 28 -6.88 10.11 -6.50
CA VAL A 28 -6.52 10.91 -5.32
C VAL A 28 -5.28 10.34 -4.62
N ILE A 29 -5.15 9.02 -4.62
CA ILE A 29 -4.04 8.33 -3.97
C ILE A 29 -2.79 8.35 -4.87
N GLU A 30 -2.94 8.01 -6.15
CA GLU A 30 -1.86 7.73 -7.08
C GLU A 30 -1.34 9.02 -7.75
N THR A 31 -0.91 9.98 -6.93
CA THR A 31 -0.31 11.25 -7.36
C THR A 31 1.19 11.30 -7.07
N ASP A 32 1.94 12.13 -7.79
CA ASP A 32 3.38 12.30 -7.53
C ASP A 32 3.65 12.84 -6.13
N ASP A 33 2.77 13.67 -5.57
CA ASP A 33 2.90 14.21 -4.21
C ASP A 33 2.74 13.14 -3.13
N ASN A 34 1.96 12.11 -3.40
CA ASN A 34 1.74 10.98 -2.50
C ASN A 34 2.73 9.83 -2.72
N ARG A 35 3.57 9.93 -3.75
CA ARG A 35 4.51 8.88 -4.09
C ARG A 35 5.64 8.82 -3.07
N LEU A 36 5.78 7.68 -2.43
CA LEU A 36 6.82 7.40 -1.44
C LEU A 36 8.08 6.87 -2.13
N GLY A 37 9.02 7.73 -2.45
CA GLY A 37 10.33 7.37 -2.98
C GLY A 37 10.35 6.35 -4.12
N HIS A 38 11.49 5.68 -4.28
CA HIS A 38 11.65 4.54 -5.19
C HIS A 38 12.02 3.29 -4.40
N ILE A 39 11.30 2.20 -4.65
CA ILE A 39 11.52 0.92 -3.98
C ILE A 39 12.54 0.06 -4.75
N GLU A 40 13.32 -0.72 -4.01
CA GLU A 40 14.22 -1.75 -4.50
C GLU A 40 13.76 -3.12 -4.00
N GLY A 41 13.82 -4.14 -4.85
CA GLY A 41 13.42 -5.49 -4.49
C GLY A 41 11.90 -5.73 -4.39
N GLY A 42 11.08 -4.72 -4.73
CA GLY A 42 9.62 -4.82 -4.68
C GLY A 42 9.03 -4.57 -3.30
N ALA A 43 7.78 -5.02 -3.11
CA ALA A 43 7.08 -4.96 -1.84
C ALA A 43 6.63 -6.37 -1.40
N GLU A 44 6.69 -6.63 -0.11
CA GLU A 44 6.19 -7.85 0.51
C GLU A 44 4.90 -7.54 1.27
N ILE A 45 3.85 -8.28 0.97
CA ILE A 45 2.58 -8.19 1.68
C ILE A 45 2.34 -9.53 2.36
N SER A 46 2.11 -9.50 3.66
CA SER A 46 1.86 -10.68 4.48
C SER A 46 0.52 -10.61 5.18
N TYR A 47 -0.15 -11.75 5.29
CA TYR A 47 -1.36 -11.95 6.09
C TYR A 47 -1.22 -13.22 6.89
N LYS A 48 -1.44 -13.13 8.19
CA LYS A 48 -1.27 -14.24 9.13
C LYS A 48 -2.49 -14.37 10.05
N PRO A 49 -3.38 -15.34 9.78
CA PRO A 49 -4.45 -15.68 10.68
C PRO A 49 -3.93 -16.52 11.87
N THR A 50 -4.48 -16.30 13.05
CA THR A 50 -4.23 -17.12 14.23
C THR A 50 -5.52 -17.80 14.65
N THR A 51 -5.51 -19.13 14.68
CA THR A 51 -6.64 -19.94 15.09
C THR A 51 -6.39 -20.63 16.42
N LYS A 52 -7.45 -20.86 17.18
CA LYS A 52 -7.43 -21.64 18.43
C LYS A 52 -8.42 -22.77 18.33
N THR A 53 -7.94 -23.97 18.66
CA THR A 53 -8.77 -25.17 18.71
C THR A 53 -9.23 -25.39 20.16
N PHE A 54 -10.54 -25.49 20.34
CA PHE A 54 -11.19 -25.86 21.59
C PHE A 54 -11.59 -27.33 21.50
N LYS A 55 -11.25 -28.12 22.51
CA LYS A 55 -11.60 -29.54 22.59
C LYS A 55 -12.30 -29.81 23.91
N ASP A 56 -13.21 -30.81 23.91
CA ASP A 56 -13.74 -31.37 25.15
C ASP A 56 -12.67 -32.19 25.88
N ASP A 57 -12.91 -32.53 27.15
CA ASP A 57 -11.95 -33.26 28.00
C ASP A 57 -11.62 -34.67 27.47
N PHE A 58 -12.49 -35.22 26.62
CA PHE A 58 -12.30 -36.54 26.00
C PHE A 58 -11.72 -36.46 24.59
N GLY A 59 -11.59 -35.27 24.01
CA GLY A 59 -11.07 -35.05 22.66
C GLY A 59 -12.00 -35.54 21.54
N ILE A 60 -13.26 -35.83 21.86
CA ILE A 60 -14.25 -36.33 20.91
C ILE A 60 -14.84 -35.18 20.08
N VAL A 61 -15.05 -34.02 20.72
CA VAL A 61 -15.58 -32.81 20.04
C VAL A 61 -14.49 -31.74 19.98
N SER A 62 -14.25 -31.21 18.81
CA SER A 62 -13.33 -30.10 18.59
C SER A 62 -13.95 -29.02 17.75
N ARG A 63 -13.62 -27.74 18.06
CA ARG A 63 -14.02 -26.56 17.30
C ARG A 63 -12.82 -25.64 17.12
N GLU A 64 -12.58 -25.23 15.90
CA GLU A 64 -11.58 -24.22 15.58
C GLU A 64 -12.23 -22.84 15.42
N LYS A 65 -11.57 -21.82 15.94
CA LYS A 65 -12.01 -20.43 15.85
C LYS A 65 -10.82 -19.54 15.54
N LEU A 66 -10.99 -18.61 14.57
CA LEU A 66 -10.06 -17.51 14.34
C LEU A 66 -10.06 -16.58 15.58
N THR A 67 -8.88 -16.28 16.09
CA THR A 67 -8.73 -15.49 17.33
C THR A 67 -7.96 -14.20 17.13
N ALA A 68 -7.12 -14.13 16.10
CA ALA A 68 -6.40 -12.92 15.71
C ALA A 68 -6.02 -12.97 14.23
N GLU A 69 -5.80 -11.82 13.65
CA GLU A 69 -5.33 -11.61 12.29
C GLU A 69 -4.27 -10.52 12.31
N GLU A 70 -3.20 -10.74 11.58
CA GLU A 70 -2.12 -9.78 11.41
C GLU A 70 -1.85 -9.61 9.92
N ALA A 71 -1.66 -8.38 9.47
CA ALA A 71 -1.20 -8.10 8.13
C ALA A 71 -0.12 -7.03 8.15
N ALA A 72 0.83 -7.11 7.22
CA ALA A 72 1.88 -6.13 7.10
C ALA A 72 2.30 -5.93 5.64
N LEU A 73 2.79 -4.73 5.36
CA LEU A 73 3.44 -4.36 4.11
C LEU A 73 4.88 -3.95 4.42
N LYS A 74 5.83 -4.52 3.69
CA LYS A 74 7.25 -4.21 3.79
C LYS A 74 7.78 -3.78 2.43
N ALA A 75 8.63 -2.76 2.42
CA ALA A 75 9.34 -2.30 1.22
C ALA A 75 10.65 -1.62 1.63
N SER A 76 11.65 -1.67 0.75
CA SER A 76 12.90 -0.94 0.93
C SER A 76 12.98 0.20 -0.07
N LEU A 77 13.21 1.42 0.41
CA LEU A 77 13.36 2.63 -0.40
C LEU A 77 14.82 2.92 -0.65
N VAL A 78 15.23 2.92 -1.91
CA VAL A 78 16.59 3.24 -2.34
C VAL A 78 16.76 4.72 -2.68
N ALA A 79 15.70 5.37 -3.15
CA ALA A 79 15.66 6.81 -3.38
C ALA A 79 14.47 7.40 -2.62
N TRP A 80 14.75 8.30 -1.71
CA TRP A 80 13.78 8.90 -0.80
C TRP A 80 14.09 10.38 -0.55
N SER A 81 13.13 11.13 -0.13
CA SER A 81 13.28 12.52 0.27
C SER A 81 13.25 12.69 1.78
N SER A 82 13.75 13.81 2.29
CA SER A 82 13.64 14.12 3.71
C SER A 82 12.17 14.28 4.17
N VAL A 83 11.23 14.52 3.26
CA VAL A 83 9.78 14.55 3.56
C VAL A 83 9.29 13.16 3.93
N ASP A 84 9.79 12.14 3.24
CA ASP A 84 9.39 10.75 3.46
C ASP A 84 9.76 10.27 4.88
N MET A 85 10.84 10.83 5.48
CA MET A 85 11.19 10.52 6.87
C MET A 85 10.07 10.80 7.87
N ALA A 86 9.19 11.76 7.59
CA ALA A 86 8.05 12.04 8.45
C ALA A 86 7.00 10.92 8.43
N VAL A 87 6.98 10.10 7.39
CA VAL A 87 6.09 8.93 7.27
C VAL A 87 6.61 7.75 8.07
N PHE A 88 7.94 7.62 8.15
CA PHE A 88 8.59 6.52 8.88
C PHE A 88 8.63 6.75 10.39
N ALA A 89 8.53 8.00 10.83
CA ALA A 89 8.55 8.33 12.24
C ALA A 89 7.31 9.14 12.62
N ASP A 90 6.36 8.52 13.26
CA ASP A 90 5.11 9.17 13.70
C ASP A 90 5.32 10.42 14.55
N THR A 91 6.42 10.48 15.28
CA THR A 91 6.79 11.63 16.12
C THR A 91 7.60 12.69 15.38
N ALA A 92 7.77 12.55 14.06
CA ALA A 92 8.54 13.51 13.26
C ALA A 92 7.80 14.84 13.09
N ARG A 93 8.54 15.92 13.21
CA ARG A 93 8.06 17.29 13.01
C ARG A 93 9.01 17.99 12.08
N MET A 94 8.49 18.47 10.96
CA MET A 94 9.24 19.13 9.92
C MET A 94 9.05 20.66 10.00
N THR A 95 10.13 21.40 9.88
CA THR A 95 10.12 22.86 9.76
C THR A 95 11.03 23.29 8.62
N GLU A 96 10.65 24.32 7.90
CA GLU A 96 11.49 24.96 6.89
C GLU A 96 11.85 26.38 7.34
N SER A 97 13.09 26.77 7.12
CA SER A 97 13.60 28.09 7.46
C SER A 97 14.62 28.55 6.42
N ASN A 98 14.77 29.85 6.25
CA ASN A 98 15.88 30.38 5.44
C ASN A 98 17.13 30.44 6.32
N GLY A 99 18.21 29.83 5.84
CA GLY A 99 19.51 29.90 6.50
C GLY A 99 20.23 31.22 6.27
N SER A 100 21.23 31.52 7.08
CA SER A 100 22.13 32.68 6.89
C SER A 100 22.96 32.57 5.62
N ASP A 101 23.07 31.41 5.04
CA ASP A 101 23.74 31.09 3.79
C ASP A 101 22.88 31.36 2.54
N GLY A 102 21.63 31.89 2.71
CA GLY A 102 20.67 32.15 1.65
C GLY A 102 19.95 30.92 1.10
N ARG A 103 20.17 29.74 1.71
CA ARG A 103 19.51 28.50 1.32
C ARG A 103 18.30 28.20 2.21
N LYS A 104 17.35 27.48 1.67
CA LYS A 104 16.28 26.90 2.48
C LYS A 104 16.81 25.65 3.20
N HIS A 105 16.61 25.61 4.50
CA HIS A 105 16.93 24.47 5.35
C HIS A 105 15.64 23.79 5.77
N ARG A 106 15.60 22.47 5.65
CA ARG A 106 14.54 21.63 6.18
C ARG A 106 15.07 20.86 7.38
N THR A 107 14.45 21.10 8.52
CA THR A 107 14.81 20.45 9.79
C THR A 107 13.73 19.48 10.19
N ILE A 108 14.10 18.22 10.43
CA ILE A 108 13.20 17.18 10.93
C ILE A 108 13.60 16.81 12.33
N LYS A 109 12.69 16.97 13.28
CA LYS A 109 12.87 16.58 14.67
C LYS A 109 12.09 15.30 14.93
N ILE A 110 12.76 14.22 15.28
CA ILE A 110 12.17 12.91 15.56
C ILE A 110 12.24 12.66 17.06
N GLY A 111 11.15 12.10 17.61
CA GLY A 111 11.07 11.70 19.01
C GLY A 111 10.18 12.57 19.88
N GLY A 112 9.98 12.09 21.10
CA GLY A 112 9.08 12.64 22.10
C GLY A 112 7.67 12.06 22.00
N LEU A 113 7.32 11.15 22.92
CA LEU A 113 6.06 10.41 22.94
C LEU A 113 4.80 11.30 22.84
N LYS A 114 4.85 12.51 23.40
CA LYS A 114 3.76 13.50 23.32
C LYS A 114 3.48 14.02 21.90
N ASN A 115 4.38 13.76 20.95
CA ASN A 115 4.25 14.23 19.57
C ASN A 115 3.66 13.16 18.65
N ASP A 116 3.29 12.00 19.18
CA ASP A 116 2.59 10.97 18.43
C ASP A 116 1.16 11.45 18.12
N PRO A 117 0.80 11.65 16.82
CA PRO A 117 -0.54 12.08 16.44
C PRO A 117 -1.58 10.98 16.57
N VAL A 118 -1.15 9.72 16.82
CA VAL A 118 -2.02 8.53 16.88
C VAL A 118 -2.94 8.40 15.64
N LYS A 119 -2.43 8.78 14.48
CA LYS A 119 -3.19 8.74 13.23
C LYS A 119 -2.64 7.67 12.30
N PRO A 120 -3.50 6.84 11.70
CA PRO A 120 -3.08 5.91 10.69
C PRO A 120 -2.85 6.62 9.35
N TYR A 121 -1.99 6.01 8.54
CA TYR A 121 -1.78 6.37 7.15
C TYR A 121 -2.33 5.28 6.25
N LEU A 122 -2.75 5.65 5.07
CA LEU A 122 -3.05 4.74 3.98
C LEU A 122 -1.76 4.55 3.17
N PHE A 123 -1.39 3.30 2.95
CA PHE A 123 -0.31 2.90 2.05
C PHE A 123 -0.90 2.10 0.91
N ARG A 124 -0.51 2.42 -0.32
CA ARG A 124 -0.92 1.72 -1.52
C ARG A 124 0.28 1.30 -2.35
N PHE A 125 0.40 0.01 -2.56
CA PHE A 125 1.32 -0.55 -3.54
C PHE A 125 0.58 -0.75 -4.86
N VAL A 126 1.16 -0.28 -5.96
CA VAL A 126 0.61 -0.41 -7.32
C VAL A 126 1.62 -1.11 -8.20
N HIS A 127 1.26 -2.30 -8.67
CA HIS A 127 1.98 -3.02 -9.71
C HIS A 127 1.27 -2.82 -11.03
N LEU A 128 1.95 -2.20 -12.01
CA LEU A 128 1.41 -1.95 -13.33
C LEU A 128 1.77 -3.10 -14.27
N ASP A 129 0.77 -3.77 -14.81
CA ASP A 129 0.95 -4.83 -15.80
C ASP A 129 0.04 -4.60 -17.02
N PRO A 130 0.60 -4.05 -18.13
CA PRO A 130 -0.18 -3.76 -19.33
C PRO A 130 -0.81 -5.00 -20.00
N GLN A 131 -0.30 -6.20 -19.71
CA GLN A 131 -0.76 -7.43 -20.33
C GLN A 131 -1.85 -8.12 -19.52
N TYR A 132 -1.72 -8.12 -18.19
CA TYR A 132 -2.58 -8.90 -17.32
C TYR A 132 -3.52 -8.06 -16.46
N GLY A 133 -3.24 -6.76 -16.34
CA GLY A 133 -3.99 -5.80 -15.54
C GLY A 133 -3.24 -5.37 -14.30
N ASP A 134 -3.52 -4.17 -13.86
CA ASP A 134 -2.86 -3.57 -12.71
C ASP A 134 -3.35 -4.20 -11.41
N ILE A 135 -2.43 -4.36 -10.47
CA ILE A 135 -2.73 -4.80 -9.10
C ILE A 135 -2.52 -3.65 -8.15
N ARG A 136 -3.51 -3.37 -7.32
CA ARG A 136 -3.48 -2.38 -6.26
C ARG A 136 -3.70 -3.03 -4.92
N ILE A 137 -2.77 -2.83 -3.99
CA ILE A 137 -2.87 -3.37 -2.64
C ILE A 137 -2.83 -2.21 -1.66
N THR A 138 -3.90 -2.06 -0.89
CA THR A 138 -4.03 -0.99 0.09
C THR A 138 -4.04 -1.55 1.50
N ILE A 139 -3.23 -0.94 2.35
CA ILE A 139 -3.16 -1.22 3.78
C ILE A 139 -3.25 0.11 4.52
N VAL A 140 -4.08 0.15 5.54
CA VAL A 140 -4.13 1.27 6.47
C VAL A 140 -3.39 0.87 7.74
N GLY A 141 -2.47 1.71 8.19
CA GLY A 141 -1.69 1.38 9.38
C GLY A 141 -0.67 2.44 9.73
N ARG A 142 0.26 2.06 10.58
CA ARG A 142 1.38 2.90 11.02
C ARG A 142 2.69 2.21 10.72
N SER A 143 3.71 2.99 10.41
CA SER A 143 5.05 2.44 10.27
C SER A 143 5.55 1.93 11.61
N ALA A 144 6.04 0.69 11.63
CA ALA A 144 6.67 0.04 12.78
C ALA A 144 8.17 -0.20 12.56
N ALA A 145 8.70 0.22 11.40
CA ALA A 145 10.09 -0.02 11.05
C ALA A 145 11.06 0.85 11.85
N GLU A 146 12.23 0.32 12.11
CA GLU A 146 13.38 1.07 12.61
C GLU A 146 13.89 2.00 11.50
N ILE A 147 14.06 3.28 11.79
CA ILE A 147 14.76 4.18 10.88
C ILE A 147 16.27 3.97 11.08
N LYS A 148 16.90 3.36 10.08
CA LYS A 148 18.33 3.11 10.07
C LYS A 148 18.96 3.68 8.80
N LEU A 149 19.71 4.75 8.95
CA LEU A 149 20.46 5.37 7.86
C LEU A 149 21.95 5.06 8.00
N ALA A 150 22.50 4.35 7.03
CA ALA A 150 23.92 4.02 6.98
C ALA A 150 24.53 4.63 5.71
N TYR A 151 25.34 5.64 5.89
CA TYR A 151 26.07 6.28 4.78
C TYR A 151 27.40 5.58 4.58
N LYS A 152 27.52 4.81 3.49
CA LYS A 152 28.72 4.09 3.10
C LYS A 152 29.18 4.53 1.71
N PRO A 153 30.51 4.57 1.44
CA PRO A 153 31.02 5.01 0.13
C PRO A 153 30.60 4.16 -1.04
N GLU A 154 30.35 2.87 -0.82
CA GLU A 154 30.12 1.86 -1.86
C GLU A 154 28.70 1.26 -1.83
N ASP A 155 27.78 1.85 -1.04
CA ASP A 155 26.45 1.27 -0.84
C ASP A 155 25.40 2.38 -0.73
N SER A 156 24.18 2.10 -1.20
CA SER A 156 23.06 3.03 -1.05
C SER A 156 22.54 3.04 0.39
N SER A 157 22.12 4.21 0.86
CA SER A 157 21.41 4.31 2.14
C SER A 157 19.93 3.98 1.90
N ASN A 158 19.56 2.74 2.14
CA ASN A 158 18.18 2.29 2.02
C ASN A 158 17.38 2.64 3.29
N MET A 159 16.11 2.91 3.11
CA MET A 159 15.16 3.12 4.19
C MET A 159 14.09 2.04 4.13
N ASP A 160 14.04 1.20 5.16
CA ASP A 160 13.08 0.11 5.22
C ASP A 160 11.76 0.60 5.80
N LEU A 161 10.67 0.30 5.13
CA LEU A 161 9.31 0.54 5.57
C LEU A 161 8.70 -0.79 6.01
N GLU A 162 8.12 -0.79 7.19
CA GLU A 162 7.25 -1.87 7.66
C GLU A 162 5.98 -1.25 8.24
N VAL A 163 4.85 -1.55 7.62
CA VAL A 163 3.54 -1.06 8.04
C VAL A 163 2.76 -2.22 8.62
N THR A 164 2.37 -2.11 9.88
CA THR A 164 1.41 -3.03 10.51
C THR A 164 0.00 -2.54 10.21
N ALA A 165 -0.82 -3.43 9.64
CA ALA A 165 -2.18 -3.11 9.25
C ALA A 165 -3.09 -2.89 10.47
N GLN A 166 -4.00 -1.95 10.32
CA GLN A 166 -5.14 -1.71 11.19
C GLN A 166 -6.42 -1.84 10.36
N SER A 167 -7.54 -2.12 11.02
CA SER A 167 -8.84 -2.14 10.34
C SER A 167 -9.10 -0.81 9.62
N GLN A 168 -9.49 -0.90 8.34
CA GLN A 168 -9.77 0.26 7.50
C GLN A 168 -11.27 0.55 7.36
N ASP A 169 -12.11 -0.36 7.86
CA ASP A 169 -13.58 -0.27 7.82
C ASP A 169 -14.22 -1.00 9.00
N GLU A 170 -15.57 -0.95 9.06
CA GLU A 170 -16.36 -1.60 10.11
C GLU A 170 -16.36 -3.14 10.00
N ASP A 171 -16.03 -3.69 8.83
CA ASP A 171 -15.93 -5.13 8.60
C ASP A 171 -14.59 -5.71 9.06
N GLY A 172 -13.64 -4.86 9.45
CA GLY A 172 -12.33 -5.28 9.94
C GLY A 172 -11.33 -5.56 8.83
N THR A 173 -11.52 -5.02 7.63
CA THR A 173 -10.62 -5.25 6.49
C THR A 173 -9.20 -4.76 6.79
N LEU A 174 -8.22 -5.65 6.68
CA LEU A 174 -6.79 -5.34 6.86
C LEU A 174 -6.08 -5.06 5.54
N ILE A 175 -6.43 -5.79 4.49
CA ILE A 175 -5.84 -5.66 3.15
C ILE A 175 -6.98 -5.51 2.15
N LEU A 176 -6.95 -4.44 1.36
CA LEU A 176 -7.78 -4.29 0.18
C LEU A 176 -6.93 -4.65 -1.04
N PHE A 177 -7.29 -5.74 -1.71
CA PHE A 177 -6.65 -6.19 -2.94
C PHE A 177 -7.59 -5.92 -4.11
N ASP A 178 -7.16 -5.09 -5.04
CA ASP A 178 -7.88 -4.76 -6.26
C ASP A 178 -7.06 -5.14 -7.48
N GLU A 179 -7.68 -5.86 -8.42
CA GLU A 179 -7.09 -6.31 -9.66
C GLU A 179 -7.91 -5.79 -10.84
N ALA A 180 -7.32 -4.93 -11.65
CA ALA A 180 -7.95 -4.49 -12.89
C ALA A 180 -7.88 -5.60 -13.93
N LEU A 181 -9.02 -6.26 -14.17
CA LEU A 181 -9.10 -7.31 -15.19
C LEU A 181 -9.08 -6.69 -16.60
N PRO A 182 -8.43 -7.34 -17.59
CA PRO A 182 -8.50 -6.92 -18.99
C PRO A 182 -9.95 -6.83 -19.45
N ALA A 183 -10.31 -5.80 -20.22
CA ALA A 183 -11.63 -5.67 -20.80
C ALA A 183 -11.98 -6.91 -21.65
N ASP A 184 -13.15 -7.49 -21.43
CA ASP A 184 -13.64 -8.58 -22.26
C ASP A 184 -13.76 -8.11 -23.72
N SER A 185 -13.02 -8.74 -24.62
CA SER A 185 -13.03 -8.47 -26.06
C SER A 185 -14.34 -8.90 -26.77
N SER A 186 -15.39 -9.26 -26.03
CA SER A 186 -16.61 -9.86 -26.55
C SER A 186 -17.78 -8.91 -26.79
N SER A 187 -17.62 -7.58 -26.70
CA SER A 187 -18.75 -6.63 -26.87
C SER A 187 -18.71 -5.75 -28.12
N SER A 188 -17.94 -6.10 -29.16
CA SER A 188 -17.98 -5.39 -30.44
C SER A 188 -18.59 -6.26 -31.55
N GLY A 189 -19.90 -6.41 -31.54
CA GLY A 189 -20.58 -7.22 -32.55
C GLY A 189 -22.09 -7.06 -32.57
N SER A 190 -22.61 -5.83 -32.52
CA SER A 190 -23.98 -5.56 -32.91
C SER A 190 -23.98 -4.72 -34.19
N GLY A 191 -23.84 -5.45 -35.30
CA GLY A 191 -23.99 -4.89 -36.62
C GLY A 191 -25.43 -4.39 -36.85
N SER A 192 -25.56 -3.12 -37.12
CA SER A 192 -26.72 -2.48 -37.68
C SER A 192 -26.96 -3.04 -39.09
N GLY A 193 -27.94 -3.96 -39.23
CA GLY A 193 -28.49 -4.34 -40.52
C GLY A 193 -29.38 -3.24 -41.05
N GLY A 194 -28.86 -2.45 -42.00
CA GLY A 194 -29.66 -1.53 -42.78
C GLY A 194 -30.56 -2.29 -43.77
N SER A 195 -31.87 -2.30 -43.57
CA SER A 195 -32.86 -2.65 -44.57
C SER A 195 -33.00 -1.54 -45.60
N GLY A 196 -32.47 -1.79 -46.79
CA GLY A 196 -32.77 -1.00 -47.95
C GLY A 196 -34.14 -1.32 -48.47
N GLU A 197 -35.01 -0.35 -48.43
CA GLU A 197 -36.30 -0.38 -49.07
C GLU A 197 -36.16 0.18 -50.49
N VAL A 198 -36.42 -0.69 -51.51
CA VAL A 198 -36.51 -0.31 -52.90
C VAL A 198 -37.99 -0.07 -53.19
N GLY A 199 -38.38 1.19 -53.35
CA GLY A 199 -39.66 1.57 -53.90
C GLY A 199 -39.57 1.73 -55.42
N GLY A 200 -40.45 1.02 -56.15
CA GLY A 200 -40.70 1.19 -57.55
C GLY A 200 -41.63 2.36 -57.87
#